data_b51ae18c385eecbf21afa4a9999c2717
#
_entry.id   b51ae18c385eecbf21afa4a9999c2717
#
_cell.length_a   1.000
_cell.length_b   1.000
_cell.length_c   1.000
_cell.angle_alpha   90.00
_cell.angle_beta   90.00
_cell.angle_gamma   90.00
#
_symmetry.space_group_name_H-M   'P 1'
#
loop_
_entity.id
_entity.type
_entity.pdbx_description
1 polymer ?
#
loop_
_entity_poly.entity_id
_entity_poly.type
_entity_poly.pdbx_seq_one_letter_code
_entity_poly.pdbx_strand_id
1 'polypeptide(L)'
;MIMAFLMVFMGKWNRRSQVMTQAEWMHFRFGKGKEGDTARIIAAFASIIMTIAMVTYFVIGAGKFVGEFLGIEPIYASLIMVVLAMIYTVASGLYGVVWTDVFQGVFIFGVILYISRMAMNTVTLPAEFMVSVPMLDGSFNEIKTSLSEWSRITPPSEMSMPEGSTFAIYNLFGIAIMFYLFKVTLEGASGAGGYMLQRYFAAQSDREAGILSLFWTSLLAFRWPLIASFAMLGIHHGLNPEFNVIADPELVLPTVIKHYIPTGVKGLLIAGLMAAAMSTFDSTVNAGAAYWVKAVSYTHLRAHETPV
;
A
#
# COMPACT_ATOMS: atom_id res chain seq x y z
N MET A 1 -4.59 4.77 -8.37
CA MET A 1 -5.36 4.76 -9.63
C MET A 1 -4.65 5.46 -10.78
N ILE A 2 -4.19 6.73 -10.64
CA ILE A 2 -3.56 7.50 -11.74
C ILE A 2 -2.36 6.77 -12.33
N MET A 3 -1.43 6.28 -11.50
CA MET A 3 -0.27 5.53 -11.95
C MET A 3 -0.67 4.25 -12.72
N ALA A 4 -1.62 3.47 -12.19
CA ALA A 4 -2.11 2.27 -12.88
C ALA A 4 -2.78 2.61 -14.22
N PHE A 5 -3.53 3.69 -14.28
CA PHE A 5 -4.13 4.18 -15.52
C PHE A 5 -3.07 4.60 -16.55
N LEU A 6 -2.06 5.36 -16.14
CA LEU A 6 -0.96 5.74 -17.03
C LEU A 6 -0.23 4.52 -17.60
N MET A 7 -0.09 3.46 -16.81
CA MET A 7 0.56 2.23 -17.25
C MET A 7 -0.24 1.44 -18.31
N VAL A 8 -1.53 1.72 -18.51
CA VAL A 8 -2.28 1.18 -19.67
C VAL A 8 -1.57 1.53 -20.98
N PHE A 9 -1.00 2.72 -21.05
CA PHE A 9 -0.28 3.21 -22.23
C PHE A 9 1.23 2.97 -22.15
N MET A 10 1.81 3.07 -20.96
CA MET A 10 3.26 3.01 -20.71
C MET A 10 3.76 1.58 -20.50
N GLY A 11 2.93 0.66 -20.02
CA GLY A 11 3.32 -0.71 -19.68
C GLY A 11 3.97 -1.48 -20.84
N LYS A 12 3.52 -1.24 -22.07
CA LYS A 12 4.12 -1.84 -23.28
C LYS A 12 5.59 -1.48 -23.48
N TRP A 13 5.99 -0.26 -23.11
CA TRP A 13 7.39 0.18 -23.24
C TRP A 13 8.29 -0.52 -22.24
N ASN A 14 7.82 -0.70 -21.01
CA ASN A 14 8.53 -1.46 -19.99
C ASN A 14 8.68 -2.93 -20.42
N ARG A 15 7.62 -3.56 -20.88
CA ARG A 15 7.66 -4.93 -21.37
C ARG A 15 8.63 -5.11 -22.55
N ARG A 16 8.60 -4.20 -23.53
CA ARG A 16 9.47 -4.28 -24.73
C ARG A 16 10.96 -4.14 -24.42
N SER A 17 11.32 -3.56 -23.27
CA SER A 17 12.73 -3.47 -22.84
C SER A 17 13.35 -4.82 -22.51
N GLN A 18 12.55 -5.84 -22.22
CA GLN A 18 12.98 -7.20 -21.86
C GLN A 18 13.99 -7.26 -20.71
N VAL A 19 13.92 -6.31 -19.78
CA VAL A 19 14.72 -6.26 -18.57
C VAL A 19 13.92 -6.78 -17.38
N MET A 20 14.58 -7.08 -16.26
CA MET A 20 13.93 -7.54 -15.03
C MET A 20 13.85 -6.45 -13.95
N THR A 21 14.71 -5.44 -14.06
CA THR A 21 14.81 -4.36 -13.07
C THR A 21 14.88 -3.00 -13.74
N GLN A 22 14.45 -1.97 -13.02
CA GLN A 22 14.58 -0.59 -13.48
C GLN A 22 16.05 -0.17 -13.64
N ALA A 23 16.94 -0.75 -12.84
CA ALA A 23 18.37 -0.50 -12.97
C ALA A 23 18.92 -1.02 -14.33
N GLU A 24 18.50 -2.22 -14.76
CA GLU A 24 18.82 -2.72 -16.10
C GLU A 24 18.18 -1.87 -17.20
N TRP A 25 16.96 -1.32 -16.95
CA TRP A 25 16.29 -0.40 -17.87
C TRP A 25 17.09 0.87 -18.11
N MET A 26 17.86 1.35 -17.14
CA MET A 26 18.79 2.49 -17.35
C MET A 26 19.85 2.18 -18.40
N HIS A 27 20.40 0.98 -18.42
CA HIS A 27 21.31 0.55 -19.49
C HIS A 27 20.60 0.46 -20.85
N PHE A 28 19.37 -0.04 -20.87
CA PHE A 28 18.57 -0.08 -22.09
C PHE A 28 18.32 1.33 -22.65
N ARG A 29 18.10 2.32 -21.78
CA ARG A 29 17.76 3.69 -22.17
C ARG A 29 18.96 4.54 -22.51
N PHE A 30 20.07 4.44 -21.74
CA PHE A 30 21.23 5.32 -21.81
C PHE A 30 22.49 4.63 -22.38
N GLY A 31 22.39 3.35 -22.73
CA GLY A 31 23.51 2.56 -23.24
C GLY A 31 24.44 2.03 -22.15
N LYS A 32 25.46 1.25 -22.57
CA LYS A 32 26.47 0.63 -21.68
C LYS A 32 27.74 1.48 -21.60
N GLY A 33 27.59 2.75 -21.30
CA GLY A 33 28.71 3.68 -21.09
C GLY A 33 28.71 4.24 -19.67
N LYS A 34 29.64 5.15 -19.36
CA LYS A 34 29.76 5.76 -18.03
C LYS A 34 28.44 6.38 -17.55
N GLU A 35 27.69 7.01 -18.43
CA GLU A 35 26.40 7.62 -18.11
C GLU A 35 25.35 6.57 -17.75
N GLY A 36 25.23 5.51 -18.56
CA GLY A 36 24.30 4.40 -18.30
C GLY A 36 24.70 3.59 -17.06
N ASP A 37 26.00 3.37 -16.81
CA ASP A 37 26.48 2.71 -15.60
C ASP A 37 26.18 3.52 -14.35
N THR A 38 26.41 4.83 -14.39
CA THR A 38 26.08 5.74 -13.27
C THR A 38 24.59 5.75 -13.00
N ALA A 39 23.76 5.92 -14.04
CA ALA A 39 22.31 5.91 -13.92
C ALA A 39 21.80 4.57 -13.34
N ARG A 40 22.38 3.45 -13.77
CA ARG A 40 22.05 2.11 -13.27
C ARG A 40 22.37 1.96 -11.79
N ILE A 41 23.55 2.38 -11.36
CA ILE A 41 23.99 2.29 -9.96
C ILE A 41 23.07 3.15 -9.08
N ILE A 42 22.79 4.39 -9.47
CA ILE A 42 21.88 5.28 -8.74
C ILE A 42 20.49 4.65 -8.63
N ALA A 43 19.95 4.14 -9.73
CA ALA A 43 18.63 3.48 -9.74
C ALA A 43 18.61 2.22 -8.85
N ALA A 44 19.68 1.41 -8.85
CA ALA A 44 19.78 0.24 -8.00
C ALA A 44 19.79 0.61 -6.51
N PHE A 45 20.64 1.57 -6.12
CA PHE A 45 20.71 2.04 -4.74
C PHE A 45 19.38 2.64 -4.27
N ALA A 46 18.76 3.52 -5.08
CA ALA A 46 17.46 4.10 -4.76
C ALA A 46 16.38 3.03 -4.58
N SER A 47 16.37 2.02 -5.45
CA SER A 47 15.41 0.92 -5.36
C SER A 47 15.61 0.03 -4.14
N ILE A 48 16.85 -0.22 -3.73
CA ILE A 48 17.17 -0.99 -2.52
C ILE A 48 16.74 -0.21 -1.26
N ILE A 49 17.09 1.07 -1.17
CA ILE A 49 16.67 1.94 -0.05
C ILE A 49 15.14 1.96 0.05
N MET A 50 14.47 2.15 -1.09
CA MET A 50 13.01 2.16 -1.14
C MET A 50 12.41 0.81 -0.73
N THR A 51 13.03 -0.31 -1.13
CA THR A 51 12.61 -1.65 -0.71
C THR A 51 12.71 -1.81 0.81
N ILE A 52 13.82 -1.40 1.41
CA ILE A 52 14.02 -1.47 2.87
C ILE A 52 12.97 -0.61 3.58
N ALA A 53 12.76 0.62 3.14
CA ALA A 53 11.78 1.53 3.72
C ALA A 53 10.35 0.94 3.65
N MET A 54 9.96 0.39 2.50
CA MET A 54 8.63 -0.21 2.30
C MET A 54 8.46 -1.48 3.14
N VAL A 55 9.45 -2.36 3.18
CA VAL A 55 9.41 -3.56 4.04
C VAL A 55 9.26 -3.17 5.50
N THR A 56 10.03 -2.20 5.97
CA THR A 56 9.96 -1.71 7.35
C THR A 56 8.56 -1.17 7.66
N TYR A 57 8.01 -0.35 6.78
CA TYR A 57 6.65 0.19 6.91
C TYR A 57 5.59 -0.92 7.04
N PHE A 58 5.63 -1.92 6.16
CA PHE A 58 4.68 -3.03 6.19
C PHE A 58 4.84 -3.91 7.44
N VAL A 59 6.08 -4.19 7.84
CA VAL A 59 6.37 -5.03 9.02
C VAL A 59 5.87 -4.35 10.29
N ILE A 60 6.09 -3.05 10.46
CA ILE A 60 5.60 -2.29 11.62
C ILE A 60 4.07 -2.27 11.64
N GLY A 61 3.43 -1.91 10.54
CA GLY A 61 1.96 -1.84 10.45
C GLY A 61 1.28 -3.19 10.69
N ALA A 62 1.81 -4.24 10.07
CA ALA A 62 1.31 -5.59 10.26
C ALA A 62 1.51 -6.09 11.69
N GLY A 63 2.65 -5.77 12.31
CA GLY A 63 2.95 -6.11 13.70
C GLY A 63 1.98 -5.46 14.68
N LYS A 64 1.70 -4.17 14.54
CA LYS A 64 0.70 -3.47 15.35
C LYS A 64 -0.68 -4.11 15.20
N PHE A 65 -1.11 -4.35 13.96
CA PHE A 65 -2.41 -4.94 13.67
C PHE A 65 -2.55 -6.35 14.28
N VAL A 66 -1.61 -7.24 13.99
CA VAL A 66 -1.66 -8.64 14.46
C VAL A 66 -1.43 -8.73 15.96
N GLY A 67 -0.50 -7.94 16.50
CA GLY A 67 -0.22 -7.87 17.93
C GLY A 67 -1.46 -7.55 18.75
N GLU A 68 -2.27 -6.60 18.27
CA GLU A 68 -3.53 -6.21 18.90
C GLU A 68 -4.56 -7.35 19.00
N PHE A 69 -4.59 -8.27 18.02
CA PHE A 69 -5.49 -9.43 18.03
C PHE A 69 -4.94 -10.61 18.85
N LEU A 70 -3.64 -10.84 18.79
CA LEU A 70 -2.99 -11.94 19.48
C LEU A 70 -2.66 -11.62 20.95
N GLY A 71 -2.73 -10.36 21.35
CA GLY A 71 -2.35 -9.90 22.68
C GLY A 71 -0.85 -10.05 22.95
N ILE A 72 -0.01 -9.93 21.93
CA ILE A 72 1.45 -9.99 22.00
C ILE A 72 2.06 -8.66 21.56
N GLU A 73 3.30 -8.41 21.99
CA GLU A 73 3.99 -7.19 21.54
C GLU A 73 4.14 -7.15 20.01
N PRO A 74 3.96 -5.96 19.38
CA PRO A 74 4.03 -5.79 17.93
C PRO A 74 5.29 -6.35 17.28
N ILE A 75 6.43 -6.30 17.98
CA ILE A 75 7.70 -6.81 17.45
C ILE A 75 7.68 -8.33 17.23
N TYR A 76 7.10 -9.09 18.17
CA TYR A 76 6.98 -10.54 18.03
C TYR A 76 5.98 -10.92 16.94
N ALA A 77 4.85 -10.19 16.85
CA ALA A 77 3.89 -10.38 15.78
C ALA A 77 4.53 -10.12 14.40
N SER A 78 5.31 -9.04 14.27
CA SER A 78 6.08 -8.73 13.06
C SER A 78 7.05 -9.84 12.68
N LEU A 79 7.83 -10.33 13.63
CA LEU A 79 8.81 -11.39 13.37
C LEU A 79 8.15 -12.68 12.90
N ILE A 80 7.05 -13.09 13.53
CA ILE A 80 6.28 -14.28 13.13
C ILE A 80 5.81 -14.13 11.68
N MET A 81 5.23 -12.97 11.33
CA MET A 81 4.74 -12.72 9.98
C MET A 81 5.86 -12.73 8.94
N VAL A 82 7.00 -12.08 9.24
CA VAL A 82 8.16 -12.05 8.34
C VAL A 82 8.69 -13.46 8.10
N VAL A 83 8.85 -14.27 9.16
CA VAL A 83 9.34 -15.65 9.03
C VAL A 83 8.39 -16.49 8.17
N LEU A 84 7.09 -16.43 8.42
CA LEU A 84 6.09 -17.15 7.64
C LEU A 84 6.11 -16.73 6.18
N ALA A 85 6.14 -15.41 5.91
CA ALA A 85 6.22 -14.88 4.56
C ALA A 85 7.50 -15.32 3.85
N MET A 86 8.66 -15.27 4.51
CA MET A 86 9.93 -15.71 3.94
C MET A 86 9.92 -17.19 3.56
N ILE A 87 9.37 -18.07 4.40
CA ILE A 87 9.32 -19.51 4.14
C ILE A 87 8.63 -19.79 2.80
N TYR A 88 7.43 -19.26 2.59
CA TYR A 88 6.71 -19.56 1.35
C TYR A 88 7.25 -18.79 0.14
N THR A 89 7.73 -17.56 0.32
CA THR A 89 8.31 -16.77 -0.77
C THR A 89 9.57 -17.42 -1.34
N VAL A 90 10.45 -17.91 -0.46
CA VAL A 90 11.66 -18.64 -0.88
C VAL A 90 11.30 -19.96 -1.57
N ALA A 91 10.26 -20.65 -1.10
CA ALA A 91 9.84 -21.91 -1.68
C ALA A 91 9.16 -21.75 -3.07
N SER A 92 8.46 -20.67 -3.32
CA SER A 92 7.58 -20.53 -4.51
C SER A 92 8.05 -19.51 -5.55
N GLY A 93 8.90 -18.55 -5.18
CA GLY A 93 9.36 -17.48 -6.06
C GLY A 93 8.21 -16.61 -6.60
N LEU A 94 8.47 -15.86 -7.68
CA LEU A 94 7.50 -14.93 -8.27
C LEU A 94 6.20 -15.62 -8.73
N TYR A 95 6.28 -16.83 -9.25
CA TYR A 95 5.10 -17.54 -9.75
C TYR A 95 4.12 -17.91 -8.64
N GLY A 96 4.64 -18.42 -7.52
CA GLY A 96 3.82 -18.71 -6.35
C GLY A 96 3.23 -17.46 -5.72
N VAL A 97 4.00 -16.36 -5.65
CA VAL A 97 3.51 -15.06 -5.16
C VAL A 97 2.31 -14.59 -5.98
N VAL A 98 2.37 -14.66 -7.33
CA VAL A 98 1.24 -14.24 -8.18
C VAL A 98 0.00 -15.11 -7.95
N TRP A 99 0.15 -16.44 -7.77
CA TRP A 99 -0.98 -17.30 -7.50
C TRP A 99 -1.62 -17.06 -6.13
N THR A 100 -0.79 -16.86 -5.10
CA THR A 100 -1.30 -16.49 -3.77
C THR A 100 -2.00 -15.13 -3.79
N ASP A 101 -1.48 -14.14 -4.53
CA ASP A 101 -2.09 -12.83 -4.72
C ASP A 101 -3.50 -12.93 -5.32
N VAL A 102 -3.70 -13.82 -6.32
CA VAL A 102 -5.02 -14.03 -6.93
C VAL A 102 -6.02 -14.62 -5.93
N PHE A 103 -5.60 -15.66 -5.20
CA PHE A 103 -6.46 -16.30 -4.20
C PHE A 103 -6.84 -15.33 -3.08
N GLN A 104 -5.87 -14.59 -2.55
CA GLN A 104 -6.07 -13.58 -1.53
C GLN A 104 -6.95 -12.43 -2.03
N GLY A 105 -6.79 -12.03 -3.30
CA GLY A 105 -7.60 -10.99 -3.92
C GLY A 105 -9.09 -11.33 -3.95
N VAL A 106 -9.44 -12.55 -4.32
CA VAL A 106 -10.85 -13.03 -4.30
C VAL A 106 -11.42 -12.99 -2.88
N PHE A 107 -10.61 -13.43 -1.92
CA PHE A 107 -10.99 -13.42 -0.51
C PHE A 107 -11.21 -12.00 0.03
N ILE A 108 -10.27 -11.08 -0.24
CA ILE A 108 -10.38 -9.67 0.16
C ILE A 108 -11.62 -9.02 -0.46
N PHE A 109 -11.95 -9.38 -1.70
CA PHE A 109 -13.16 -8.86 -2.35
C PHE A 109 -14.44 -9.24 -1.58
N GLY A 110 -14.54 -10.49 -1.11
CA GLY A 110 -15.63 -10.93 -0.25
C GLY A 110 -15.69 -10.13 1.08
N VAL A 111 -14.53 -9.88 1.68
CA VAL A 111 -14.38 -9.05 2.88
C VAL A 111 -14.87 -7.62 2.64
N ILE A 112 -14.48 -7.00 1.52
CA ILE A 112 -14.92 -5.65 1.15
C ILE A 112 -16.44 -5.57 1.10
N LEU A 113 -17.09 -6.51 0.41
CA LEU A 113 -18.54 -6.55 0.29
C LEU A 113 -19.21 -6.72 1.64
N TYR A 114 -18.71 -7.64 2.48
CA TYR A 114 -19.26 -7.89 3.81
C TYR A 114 -19.18 -6.65 4.70
N ILE A 115 -17.98 -6.03 4.82
CA ILE A 115 -17.75 -4.86 5.68
C ILE A 115 -18.57 -3.66 5.17
N SER A 116 -18.61 -3.43 3.86
CA SER A 116 -19.40 -2.33 3.29
C SER A 116 -20.89 -2.51 3.59
N ARG A 117 -21.41 -3.73 3.44
CA ARG A 117 -22.80 -4.04 3.78
C ARG A 117 -23.08 -3.85 5.27
N MET A 118 -22.17 -4.31 6.12
CA MET A 118 -22.29 -4.16 7.56
C MET A 118 -22.28 -2.68 7.97
N ALA A 119 -21.33 -1.89 7.44
CA ALA A 119 -21.27 -0.45 7.72
C ALA A 119 -22.58 0.27 7.33
N MET A 120 -23.11 -0.03 6.15
CA MET A 120 -24.39 0.54 5.68
C MET A 120 -25.58 0.22 6.61
N ASN A 121 -25.56 -0.93 7.28
CA ASN A 121 -26.63 -1.35 8.18
C ASN A 121 -26.44 -0.86 9.63
N THR A 122 -25.22 -0.63 10.05
CA THR A 122 -24.87 -0.34 11.46
C THR A 122 -24.67 1.14 11.72
N VAL A 123 -24.08 1.87 10.74
CA VAL A 123 -23.69 3.26 10.94
C VAL A 123 -24.92 4.17 10.88
N THR A 124 -25.15 4.87 11.98
CA THR A 124 -26.11 5.99 12.06
C THR A 124 -25.33 7.19 12.58
N LEU A 125 -25.15 8.20 11.74
CA LEU A 125 -24.48 9.45 12.13
C LEU A 125 -25.52 10.57 12.27
N PRO A 126 -25.41 11.41 13.32
CA PRO A 126 -26.20 12.63 13.40
C PRO A 126 -25.83 13.62 12.29
N ALA A 127 -26.73 14.58 12.02
CA ALA A 127 -26.49 15.60 10.98
C ALA A 127 -25.21 16.43 11.29
N GLU A 128 -24.96 16.68 12.55
CA GLU A 128 -23.76 17.35 13.06
C GLU A 128 -23.19 16.53 14.21
N PHE A 129 -21.86 16.40 14.29
CA PHE A 129 -21.16 15.67 15.32
C PHE A 129 -19.76 16.23 15.56
N MET A 130 -19.17 15.87 16.72
CA MET A 130 -17.81 16.23 17.09
C MET A 130 -16.87 15.09 16.74
N VAL A 131 -15.67 15.43 16.24
CA VAL A 131 -14.60 14.47 15.96
C VAL A 131 -13.35 14.91 16.72
N SER A 132 -12.74 13.96 17.44
CA SER A 132 -11.49 14.20 18.16
C SER A 132 -10.30 14.14 17.20
N VAL A 133 -9.53 15.21 17.15
CA VAL A 133 -8.33 15.32 16.31
C VAL A 133 -7.10 15.26 17.19
N PRO A 134 -6.14 14.35 16.92
CA PRO A 134 -4.91 14.25 17.70
C PRO A 134 -3.99 15.44 17.43
N MET A 135 -3.43 15.98 18.51
CA MET A 135 -2.48 17.07 18.51
C MET A 135 -1.05 16.57 18.63
N LEU A 136 -0.07 17.37 18.20
CA LEU A 136 1.36 17.03 18.27
C LEU A 136 1.89 16.85 19.69
N ASP A 137 1.23 17.48 20.68
CA ASP A 137 1.54 17.35 22.11
C ASP A 137 0.93 16.09 22.77
N GLY A 138 0.22 15.25 21.99
CA GLY A 138 -0.46 14.06 22.46
C GLY A 138 -1.86 14.31 23.04
N SER A 139 -2.34 15.56 23.10
CA SER A 139 -3.71 15.91 23.48
C SER A 139 -4.68 15.69 22.30
N PHE A 140 -5.99 15.83 22.59
CA PHE A 140 -7.04 15.78 21.55
C PHE A 140 -7.80 17.10 21.54
N ASN A 141 -8.10 17.61 20.36
CA ASN A 141 -8.98 18.73 20.16
C ASN A 141 -10.24 18.28 19.43
N GLU A 142 -11.40 18.76 19.85
CA GLU A 142 -12.66 18.42 19.21
C GLU A 142 -13.02 19.44 18.14
N ILE A 143 -13.33 18.95 16.94
CA ILE A 143 -13.85 19.77 15.86
C ILE A 143 -15.28 19.38 15.52
N LYS A 144 -16.11 20.37 15.25
CA LYS A 144 -17.47 20.15 14.79
C LYS A 144 -17.44 19.91 13.29
N THR A 145 -18.14 18.86 12.85
CA THR A 145 -18.30 18.51 11.44
C THR A 145 -19.74 18.08 11.17
N SER A 146 -20.08 17.86 9.91
CA SER A 146 -21.43 17.48 9.51
C SER A 146 -21.41 16.32 8.52
N LEU A 147 -22.51 15.57 8.50
CA LEU A 147 -22.71 14.47 7.52
C LEU A 147 -22.66 14.99 6.07
N SER A 148 -23.10 16.23 5.83
CA SER A 148 -23.03 16.87 4.51
C SER A 148 -21.61 17.12 4.03
N GLU A 149 -20.66 17.38 4.95
CA GLU A 149 -19.24 17.52 4.62
C GLU A 149 -18.63 16.17 4.27
N TRP A 150 -18.93 15.13 5.02
CA TRP A 150 -18.42 13.77 4.79
C TRP A 150 -19.01 13.08 3.56
N SER A 151 -20.19 13.49 3.11
CA SER A 151 -20.83 12.95 1.90
C SER A 151 -20.48 13.71 0.60
N ARG A 152 -19.63 14.73 0.66
CA ARG A 152 -19.23 15.48 -0.54
C ARG A 152 -18.42 14.60 -1.49
N ILE A 153 -18.80 14.61 -2.77
CA ILE A 153 -18.05 13.94 -3.83
C ILE A 153 -16.77 14.71 -4.16
N THR A 154 -16.83 16.04 -4.12
CA THR A 154 -15.67 16.90 -4.34
C THR A 154 -15.08 17.33 -2.99
N PRO A 155 -13.81 17.03 -2.73
CA PRO A 155 -13.17 17.47 -1.50
C PRO A 155 -13.07 19.00 -1.46
N PRO A 156 -13.08 19.62 -0.27
CA PRO A 156 -12.86 21.06 -0.13
C PRO A 156 -11.42 21.40 -0.52
N SER A 157 -11.20 22.64 -0.98
CA SER A 157 -9.85 23.14 -1.24
C SER A 157 -9.05 23.44 0.02
N GLU A 158 -9.77 23.76 1.10
CA GLU A 158 -9.23 24.11 2.42
C GLU A 158 -9.98 23.32 3.49
N MET A 159 -9.26 22.90 4.51
CA MET A 159 -9.82 22.27 5.71
C MET A 159 -9.51 23.14 6.92
N SER A 160 -10.31 23.04 7.97
CA SER A 160 -10.14 23.82 9.21
C SER A 160 -9.65 22.90 10.33
N MET A 161 -8.44 22.36 10.18
CA MET A 161 -7.82 21.58 11.24
C MET A 161 -7.17 22.51 12.28
N PRO A 162 -7.22 22.16 13.59
CA PRO A 162 -6.57 22.94 14.63
C PRO A 162 -5.08 23.13 14.39
N GLU A 163 -4.57 24.32 14.68
CA GLU A 163 -3.14 24.58 14.66
C GLU A 163 -2.44 23.66 15.67
N GLY A 164 -1.31 23.06 15.28
CA GLY A 164 -0.60 22.07 16.11
C GLY A 164 -1.19 20.66 16.04
N SER A 165 -2.21 20.40 15.21
CA SER A 165 -2.65 19.05 14.95
C SER A 165 -1.71 18.33 13.97
N THR A 166 -1.64 16.99 14.06
CA THR A 166 -0.90 16.15 13.12
C THR A 166 -1.43 16.29 11.68
N PHE A 167 -2.67 16.78 11.54
CA PHE A 167 -3.35 16.96 10.27
C PHE A 167 -3.42 18.40 9.77
N ALA A 168 -2.76 19.36 10.45
CA ALA A 168 -2.76 20.79 10.06
C ALA A 168 -2.25 21.02 8.62
N ILE A 169 -1.41 20.13 8.09
CA ILE A 169 -0.94 20.19 6.69
C ILE A 169 -2.11 20.13 5.67
N TYR A 170 -3.24 19.54 6.05
CA TYR A 170 -4.43 19.46 5.20
C TYR A 170 -5.27 20.74 5.21
N ASN A 171 -4.92 21.77 5.97
CA ASN A 171 -5.57 23.09 5.85
C ASN A 171 -5.39 23.66 4.45
N LEU A 172 -4.32 23.32 3.75
CA LEU A 172 -4.11 23.62 2.33
C LEU A 172 -4.37 22.39 1.46
N PHE A 173 -5.53 21.73 1.64
CA PHE A 173 -5.83 20.45 1.04
C PHE A 173 -5.75 20.45 -0.49
N GLY A 174 -6.22 21.51 -1.13
CA GLY A 174 -6.12 21.66 -2.59
C GLY A 174 -4.68 21.67 -3.09
N ILE A 175 -3.78 22.37 -2.38
CA ILE A 175 -2.34 22.40 -2.69
C ILE A 175 -1.72 21.03 -2.43
N ALA A 176 -2.04 20.40 -1.32
CA ALA A 176 -1.55 19.05 -0.99
C ALA A 176 -1.97 18.03 -2.06
N ILE A 177 -3.21 18.08 -2.54
CA ILE A 177 -3.68 17.25 -3.67
C ILE A 177 -2.89 17.53 -4.94
N MET A 178 -2.66 18.78 -5.29
CA MET A 178 -1.90 19.15 -6.50
C MET A 178 -0.48 18.57 -6.44
N PHE A 179 0.22 18.72 -5.31
CA PHE A 179 1.53 18.12 -5.11
C PHE A 179 1.49 16.58 -5.18
N TYR A 180 0.49 15.98 -4.58
CA TYR A 180 0.30 14.53 -4.65
C TYR A 180 0.05 14.04 -6.08
N LEU A 181 -0.80 14.71 -6.84
CA LEU A 181 -1.07 14.41 -8.25
C LEU A 181 0.19 14.54 -9.11
N PHE A 182 0.95 15.62 -8.89
CA PHE A 182 2.21 15.84 -9.58
C PHE A 182 3.23 14.73 -9.26
N LYS A 183 3.41 14.40 -7.97
CA LYS A 183 4.26 13.29 -7.53
C LYS A 183 3.85 11.98 -8.18
N VAL A 184 2.57 11.58 -8.10
CA VAL A 184 2.08 10.32 -8.65
C VAL A 184 2.20 10.27 -10.18
N THR A 185 2.05 11.41 -10.85
CA THR A 185 2.24 11.50 -12.31
C THR A 185 3.71 11.29 -12.68
N LEU A 186 4.63 11.91 -11.96
CA LEU A 186 6.06 11.71 -12.16
C LEU A 186 6.48 10.26 -11.87
N GLU A 187 6.01 9.68 -10.77
CA GLU A 187 6.25 8.28 -10.42
C GLU A 187 5.71 7.34 -11.51
N GLY A 188 4.50 7.58 -11.99
CA GLY A 188 3.89 6.79 -13.07
C GLY A 188 4.64 6.92 -14.39
N ALA A 189 5.07 8.14 -14.75
CA ALA A 189 5.82 8.40 -15.98
C ALA A 189 7.24 7.85 -15.94
N SER A 190 7.89 7.85 -14.76
CA SER A 190 9.24 7.32 -14.58
C SER A 190 9.28 5.79 -14.45
N GLY A 191 8.13 5.15 -14.30
CA GLY A 191 8.08 3.73 -13.98
C GLY A 191 8.59 3.40 -12.57
N ALA A 192 8.68 4.38 -11.69
CA ALA A 192 9.23 4.26 -10.34
C ALA A 192 8.29 3.50 -9.39
N GLY A 193 7.92 2.29 -9.75
CA GLY A 193 7.01 1.45 -8.99
C GLY A 193 7.63 0.13 -8.52
N GLY A 194 8.95 0.08 -8.29
CA GLY A 194 9.63 -1.05 -7.66
C GLY A 194 9.07 -2.43 -8.04
N TYR A 195 8.42 -3.10 -7.11
CA TYR A 195 7.84 -4.42 -7.29
C TYR A 195 6.69 -4.48 -8.33
N MET A 196 6.02 -3.37 -8.60
CA MET A 196 4.93 -3.34 -9.59
C MET A 196 5.44 -3.49 -11.02
N LEU A 197 6.61 -2.93 -11.34
CA LEU A 197 7.21 -3.03 -12.67
C LEU A 197 7.56 -4.45 -13.09
N GLN A 198 7.91 -5.32 -12.14
CA GLN A 198 8.23 -6.72 -12.45
C GLN A 198 7.08 -7.43 -13.17
N ARG A 199 5.83 -7.11 -12.85
CA ARG A 199 4.66 -7.69 -13.50
C ARG A 199 4.53 -7.25 -14.96
N TYR A 200 4.92 -6.02 -15.29
CA TYR A 200 4.95 -5.53 -16.67
C TYR A 200 6.10 -6.16 -17.46
N PHE A 201 7.26 -6.30 -16.85
CA PHE A 201 8.39 -6.99 -17.49
C PHE A 201 8.07 -8.47 -17.77
N ALA A 202 7.28 -9.11 -16.93
CA ALA A 202 6.86 -10.50 -17.07
C ALA A 202 5.66 -10.73 -18.01
N ALA A 203 4.98 -9.68 -18.50
CA ALA A 203 3.82 -9.80 -19.37
C ALA A 203 4.21 -10.42 -20.73
N GLN A 204 3.40 -11.35 -21.28
CA GLN A 204 3.70 -12.04 -22.53
C GLN A 204 3.54 -11.13 -23.76
N SER A 205 2.60 -10.18 -23.71
CA SER A 205 2.30 -9.28 -24.83
C SER A 205 2.02 -7.85 -24.37
N ASP A 206 2.14 -6.89 -25.30
CA ASP A 206 1.80 -5.50 -25.07
C ASP A 206 0.32 -5.33 -24.66
N ARG A 207 -0.55 -6.18 -25.23
CA ARG A 207 -1.98 -6.20 -24.90
C ARG A 207 -2.20 -6.65 -23.45
N GLU A 208 -1.49 -7.68 -23.02
CA GLU A 208 -1.58 -8.16 -21.65
C GLU A 208 -1.08 -7.12 -20.64
N ALA A 209 0.01 -6.42 -20.95
CA ALA A 209 0.48 -5.32 -20.12
C ALA A 209 -0.59 -4.21 -19.95
N GLY A 210 -1.30 -3.88 -21.05
CA GLY A 210 -2.41 -2.93 -21.01
C GLY A 210 -3.61 -3.44 -20.21
N ILE A 211 -4.02 -4.71 -20.43
CA ILE A 211 -5.13 -5.35 -19.71
C ILE A 211 -4.81 -5.45 -18.20
N LEU A 212 -3.58 -5.83 -17.84
CA LEU A 212 -3.11 -5.86 -16.46
C LEU A 212 -3.29 -4.50 -15.78
N SER A 213 -2.91 -3.42 -16.46
CA SER A 213 -3.06 -2.06 -15.94
C SER A 213 -4.51 -1.65 -15.77
N LEU A 214 -5.36 -1.95 -16.74
CA LEU A 214 -6.78 -1.65 -16.69
C LEU A 214 -7.46 -2.42 -15.54
N PHE A 215 -7.15 -3.70 -15.42
CA PHE A 215 -7.66 -4.54 -14.35
C PHE A 215 -7.21 -4.04 -12.98
N TRP A 216 -5.92 -3.72 -12.82
CA TRP A 216 -5.39 -3.13 -11.59
C TRP A 216 -6.08 -1.79 -11.25
N THR A 217 -6.28 -0.91 -12.24
CA THR A 217 -7.01 0.35 -12.04
C THR A 217 -8.42 0.11 -11.51
N SER A 218 -9.11 -0.90 -12.07
CA SER A 218 -10.46 -1.29 -11.65
C SER A 218 -10.46 -1.84 -10.22
N LEU A 219 -9.52 -2.74 -9.88
CA LEU A 219 -9.41 -3.29 -8.53
C LEU A 219 -9.11 -2.21 -7.48
N LEU A 220 -8.29 -1.20 -7.82
CA LEU A 220 -8.03 -0.09 -6.91
C LEU A 220 -9.27 0.76 -6.59
N ALA A 221 -10.29 0.75 -7.45
CA ALA A 221 -11.56 1.42 -7.17
C ALA A 221 -12.32 0.71 -6.04
N PHE A 222 -12.28 -0.63 -5.98
CA PHE A 222 -13.00 -1.39 -4.97
C PHE A 222 -12.46 -1.26 -3.54
N ARG A 223 -11.25 -0.78 -3.35
CA ARG A 223 -10.72 -0.54 -1.99
C ARG A 223 -11.38 0.65 -1.29
N TRP A 224 -11.92 1.61 -2.05
CA TRP A 224 -12.51 2.81 -1.47
C TRP A 224 -13.74 2.54 -0.60
N PRO A 225 -14.69 1.68 -1.00
CA PRO A 225 -15.78 1.26 -0.12
C PRO A 225 -15.30 0.68 1.20
N LEU A 226 -14.21 -0.11 1.20
CA LEU A 226 -13.64 -0.66 2.44
C LEU A 226 -13.09 0.44 3.35
N ILE A 227 -12.29 1.36 2.81
CA ILE A 227 -11.72 2.49 3.56
C ILE A 227 -12.82 3.36 4.14
N ALA A 228 -13.83 3.72 3.33
CA ALA A 228 -14.97 4.52 3.77
C ALA A 228 -15.77 3.79 4.86
N SER A 229 -15.99 2.49 4.72
CA SER A 229 -16.72 1.69 5.71
C SER A 229 -16.03 1.66 7.07
N PHE A 230 -14.70 1.45 7.11
CA PHE A 230 -13.94 1.48 8.36
C PHE A 230 -13.86 2.87 8.95
N ALA A 231 -13.74 3.92 8.15
CA ALA A 231 -13.76 5.30 8.62
C ALA A 231 -15.10 5.63 9.29
N MET A 232 -16.22 5.29 8.63
CA MET A 232 -17.57 5.53 9.14
C MET A 232 -17.85 4.71 10.41
N LEU A 233 -17.44 3.45 10.47
CA LEU A 233 -17.56 2.62 11.67
C LEU A 233 -16.68 3.15 12.82
N GLY A 234 -15.49 3.67 12.53
CA GLY A 234 -14.61 4.29 13.51
C GLY A 234 -15.23 5.55 14.11
N ILE A 235 -15.82 6.42 13.28
CA ILE A 235 -16.55 7.61 13.74
C ILE A 235 -17.75 7.20 14.59
N HIS A 236 -18.57 6.27 14.09
CA HIS A 236 -19.72 5.76 14.82
C HIS A 236 -19.33 5.16 16.18
N HIS A 237 -18.19 4.47 16.25
CA HIS A 237 -17.62 3.97 17.50
C HIS A 237 -17.22 5.11 18.45
N GLY A 238 -16.51 6.12 17.95
CA GLY A 238 -16.05 7.26 18.75
C GLY A 238 -17.18 8.18 19.26
N LEU A 239 -18.33 8.19 18.59
CA LEU A 239 -19.52 8.93 19.01
C LEU A 239 -20.35 8.21 20.09
N ASN A 240 -20.09 6.93 20.34
CA ASN A 240 -20.79 6.18 21.36
C ASN A 240 -20.16 6.40 22.74
N PRO A 241 -20.90 6.97 23.72
CA PRO A 241 -20.37 7.25 25.06
C PRO A 241 -19.94 6.00 25.85
N GLU A 242 -20.40 4.82 25.43
CA GLU A 242 -20.06 3.53 26.06
C GLU A 242 -18.65 3.06 25.70
N PHE A 243 -18.05 3.63 24.67
CA PHE A 243 -16.73 3.22 24.18
C PHE A 243 -15.65 4.24 24.53
N ASN A 244 -14.45 3.74 24.78
CA ASN A 244 -13.30 4.60 25.00
C ASN A 244 -12.86 5.27 23.69
N VAL A 245 -12.39 6.50 23.78
CA VAL A 245 -11.75 7.19 22.66
C VAL A 245 -10.52 6.40 22.22
N ILE A 246 -10.41 6.14 20.92
CA ILE A 246 -9.25 5.46 20.35
C ILE A 246 -8.12 6.48 20.24
N ALA A 247 -7.16 6.39 21.15
CA ALA A 247 -6.06 7.35 21.25
C ALA A 247 -5.09 7.25 20.05
N ASP A 248 -4.82 6.04 19.57
CA ASP A 248 -3.97 5.81 18.38
C ASP A 248 -4.86 5.58 17.15
N PRO A 249 -4.85 6.48 16.15
CA PRO A 249 -5.62 6.29 14.91
C PRO A 249 -5.30 4.99 14.16
N GLU A 250 -4.12 4.42 14.33
CA GLU A 250 -3.74 3.14 13.72
C GLU A 250 -4.50 1.95 14.35
N LEU A 251 -5.05 2.11 15.55
CA LEU A 251 -5.86 1.10 16.23
C LEU A 251 -7.35 1.17 15.90
N VAL A 252 -7.81 2.13 15.09
CA VAL A 252 -9.22 2.23 14.67
C VAL A 252 -9.66 0.95 13.96
N LEU A 253 -8.89 0.47 13.00
CA LEU A 253 -9.21 -0.74 12.24
C LEU A 253 -9.34 -1.98 13.14
N PRO A 254 -8.35 -2.36 13.97
CA PRO A 254 -8.49 -3.51 14.86
C PRO A 254 -9.61 -3.34 15.89
N THR A 255 -9.83 -2.13 16.41
CA THR A 255 -10.91 -1.87 17.38
C THR A 255 -12.29 -2.08 16.75
N VAL A 256 -12.52 -1.55 15.55
CA VAL A 256 -13.77 -1.76 14.81
C VAL A 256 -14.00 -3.26 14.53
N ILE A 257 -12.96 -3.99 14.13
CA ILE A 257 -13.05 -5.43 13.89
C ILE A 257 -13.40 -6.17 15.19
N LYS A 258 -12.78 -5.82 16.31
CA LYS A 258 -13.07 -6.45 17.62
C LYS A 258 -14.52 -6.26 18.03
N HIS A 259 -15.08 -5.06 17.83
CA HIS A 259 -16.41 -4.71 18.34
C HIS A 259 -17.56 -5.14 17.41
N TYR A 260 -17.43 -4.87 16.12
CA TYR A 260 -18.58 -5.00 15.20
C TYR A 260 -18.62 -6.33 14.44
N ILE A 261 -17.51 -7.07 14.38
CA ILE A 261 -17.46 -8.29 13.57
C ILE A 261 -17.74 -9.53 14.43
N PRO A 262 -18.70 -10.40 14.04
CA PRO A 262 -18.96 -11.66 14.72
C PRO A 262 -17.73 -12.57 14.74
N THR A 263 -17.57 -13.37 15.80
CA THR A 263 -16.35 -14.15 16.08
C THR A 263 -15.89 -15.02 14.90
N GLY A 264 -16.78 -15.74 14.24
CA GLY A 264 -16.40 -16.60 13.10
C GLY A 264 -15.91 -15.81 11.90
N VAL A 265 -16.60 -14.71 11.54
CA VAL A 265 -16.22 -13.83 10.43
C VAL A 265 -14.96 -13.03 10.79
N LYS A 266 -14.78 -12.68 12.07
CA LYS A 266 -13.61 -11.96 12.56
C LYS A 266 -12.30 -12.69 12.25
N GLY A 267 -12.22 -13.98 12.57
CA GLY A 267 -11.03 -14.79 12.27
C GLY A 267 -10.73 -14.85 10.77
N LEU A 268 -11.76 -15.03 9.96
CA LEU A 268 -11.64 -15.04 8.51
C LEU A 268 -11.16 -13.69 7.95
N LEU A 269 -11.72 -12.59 8.47
CA LEU A 269 -11.32 -11.23 8.10
C LEU A 269 -9.85 -10.94 8.46
N ILE A 270 -9.44 -11.29 9.69
CA ILE A 270 -8.06 -11.10 10.15
C ILE A 270 -7.11 -11.89 9.27
N ALA A 271 -7.43 -13.16 8.98
CA ALA A 271 -6.63 -13.99 8.08
C ALA A 271 -6.48 -13.36 6.69
N GLY A 272 -7.56 -12.80 6.14
CA GLY A 272 -7.54 -12.11 4.84
C GLY A 272 -6.70 -10.83 4.85
N LEU A 273 -6.79 -10.02 5.90
CA LEU A 273 -5.98 -8.81 6.04
C LEU A 273 -4.50 -9.14 6.27
N MET A 274 -4.19 -10.19 7.04
CA MET A 274 -2.83 -10.70 7.18
C MET A 274 -2.29 -11.20 5.84
N ALA A 275 -3.07 -11.97 5.09
CA ALA A 275 -2.71 -12.44 3.77
C ALA A 275 -2.39 -11.28 2.82
N ALA A 276 -3.20 -10.21 2.84
CA ALA A 276 -2.95 -9.01 2.05
C ALA A 276 -1.63 -8.30 2.42
N ALA A 277 -1.33 -8.20 3.72
CA ALA A 277 -0.07 -7.64 4.20
C ALA A 277 1.13 -8.50 3.75
N MET A 278 1.01 -9.81 3.86
CA MET A 278 2.05 -10.76 3.43
C MET A 278 2.29 -10.69 1.91
N SER A 279 1.25 -10.60 1.09
CA SER A 279 1.36 -10.44 -0.37
C SER A 279 2.17 -9.20 -0.77
N THR A 280 1.96 -8.09 -0.07
CA THR A 280 2.73 -6.87 -0.33
C THR A 280 4.19 -7.01 0.11
N PHE A 281 4.42 -7.65 1.25
CA PHE A 281 5.76 -7.97 1.74
C PHE A 281 6.54 -8.82 0.72
N ASP A 282 5.95 -9.93 0.25
CA ASP A 282 6.58 -10.86 -0.69
C ASP A 282 6.97 -10.19 -1.99
N SER A 283 6.04 -9.45 -2.57
CA SER A 283 6.26 -8.74 -3.82
C SER A 283 7.40 -7.73 -3.69
N THR A 284 7.48 -7.05 -2.54
CA THR A 284 8.51 -6.04 -2.25
C THR A 284 9.87 -6.70 -2.04
N VAL A 285 9.94 -7.78 -1.25
CA VAL A 285 11.18 -8.52 -0.98
C VAL A 285 11.70 -9.18 -2.26
N ASN A 286 10.83 -9.78 -3.07
CA ASN A 286 11.23 -10.40 -4.33
C ASN A 286 11.81 -9.37 -5.33
N ALA A 287 11.21 -8.18 -5.39
CA ALA A 287 11.76 -7.08 -6.19
C ALA A 287 13.14 -6.63 -5.67
N GLY A 288 13.26 -6.44 -4.35
CA GLY A 288 14.52 -6.08 -3.71
C GLY A 288 15.63 -7.09 -3.94
N ALA A 289 15.32 -8.38 -3.85
CA ALA A 289 16.25 -9.46 -4.18
C ALA A 289 16.69 -9.41 -5.64
N ALA A 290 15.78 -9.14 -6.58
CA ALA A 290 16.12 -8.99 -7.99
C ALA A 290 17.07 -7.79 -8.23
N TYR A 291 16.85 -6.66 -7.55
CA TYR A 291 17.76 -5.51 -7.62
C TYR A 291 19.14 -5.85 -7.05
N TRP A 292 19.20 -6.51 -5.89
CA TRP A 292 20.46 -6.90 -5.28
C TRP A 292 21.24 -7.85 -6.19
N VAL A 293 20.61 -8.93 -6.65
CA VAL A 293 21.28 -9.95 -7.46
C VAL A 293 21.66 -9.39 -8.84
N LYS A 294 20.70 -8.83 -9.59
CA LYS A 294 20.92 -8.43 -10.98
C LYS A 294 21.70 -7.14 -11.13
N ALA A 295 21.41 -6.13 -10.29
CA ALA A 295 21.99 -4.82 -10.47
C ALA A 295 23.30 -4.60 -9.69
N VAL A 296 23.53 -5.36 -8.61
CA VAL A 296 24.73 -5.23 -7.76
C VAL A 296 25.63 -6.46 -7.90
N SER A 297 25.15 -7.66 -7.54
CA SER A 297 26.01 -8.85 -7.45
C SER A 297 26.59 -9.29 -8.80
N TYR A 298 25.74 -9.39 -9.85
CA TYR A 298 26.23 -9.83 -11.17
C TYR A 298 27.24 -8.88 -11.82
N THR A 299 27.27 -7.61 -11.44
CA THR A 299 28.26 -6.66 -11.98
C THR A 299 29.62 -6.81 -11.33
N HIS A 300 29.68 -7.22 -10.07
CA HIS A 300 30.93 -7.48 -9.38
C HIS A 300 31.53 -8.85 -9.74
N LEU A 301 30.69 -9.87 -9.90
CA LEU A 301 31.15 -11.22 -10.23
C LEU A 301 31.67 -11.34 -11.67
N ARG A 302 31.01 -10.69 -12.66
CA ARG A 302 31.50 -10.68 -14.06
C ARG A 302 32.70 -9.79 -14.32
N ALA A 303 33.00 -8.84 -13.44
CA ALA A 303 34.22 -8.04 -13.55
C ALA A 303 35.50 -8.88 -13.31
N HIS A 304 35.35 -10.09 -12.75
CA HIS A 304 36.45 -11.04 -12.53
C HIS A 304 36.52 -12.20 -13.54
N GLU A 305 35.49 -12.33 -14.42
CA GLU A 305 35.59 -13.23 -15.56
C GLU A 305 36.30 -12.49 -16.69
N THR A 306 37.62 -12.60 -16.74
CA THR A 306 38.43 -12.21 -17.92
C THR A 306 37.92 -13.00 -19.13
N PRO A 307 37.65 -12.34 -20.28
CA PRO A 307 37.36 -13.09 -21.50
C PRO A 307 38.59 -13.89 -21.88
N VAL A 308 38.48 -15.20 -21.87
CA VAL A 308 39.42 -16.12 -22.53
C VAL A 308 39.14 -16.12 -24.02
#